data_858519ce8c73e0def027c190396e956f
#
_entry.id   858519ce8c73e0def027c190396e956f
#
_cell.length_a   1.000
_cell.length_b   1.000
_cell.length_c   1.000
_cell.angle_alpha   90.00
_cell.angle_beta   90.00
_cell.angle_gamma   90.00
#
_symmetry.space_group_name_H-M   'P 1'
#
loop_
_entity.id
_entity.type
_entity.pdbx_description
1 polymer ?
#
loop_
_entity_poly.entity_id
_entity_poly.type
_entity_poly.pdbx_seq_one_letter_code
_entity_poly.pdbx_strand_id
1 'polypeptide(L)'
;MPYRKVLIIRLSALGDVAMTIPVVYSVCRAYPETTFVMLTQKVASQLFINAPRNLQVVVADVKGRHKGFVGLYHLAREVRRLSIDAVADLHDVLRTKVLRFFFKLWGIRVAVIDKGRKEKQELTSRRAKVLRPLRSSFERYGEVFVSLGFSFVPNFVSLYNEGVGDEGLYSELTLPKSSGERWIGVAPFAKHKGKIYPLDRMEKVVSELSEESRVKIFLFGAGDRERE
;
A
#
# COMPACT_ATOMS: atom_id res chain seq x y z
N MET A 1 4.03 -25.64 -7.43
CA MET A 1 4.16 -24.20 -7.07
C MET A 1 4.91 -23.48 -8.17
N PRO A 2 4.44 -22.31 -8.60
CA PRO A 2 5.07 -21.64 -9.75
C PRO A 2 6.47 -21.10 -9.44
N TYR A 3 6.73 -20.62 -8.20
CA TYR A 3 8.01 -20.01 -7.81
C TYR A 3 8.29 -20.22 -6.32
N ARG A 4 9.59 -20.28 -5.94
CA ARG A 4 10.03 -20.36 -4.55
C ARG A 4 10.09 -18.98 -3.89
N LYS A 5 10.53 -17.96 -4.64
CA LYS A 5 10.66 -16.60 -4.11
C LYS A 5 10.21 -15.54 -5.12
N VAL A 6 9.27 -14.71 -4.71
CA VAL A 6 8.64 -13.68 -5.55
C VAL A 6 8.91 -12.30 -4.99
N LEU A 7 9.48 -11.41 -5.82
CA LEU A 7 9.59 -10.00 -5.51
C LEU A 7 8.29 -9.28 -5.85
N ILE A 8 7.77 -8.49 -4.92
CA ILE A 8 6.63 -7.60 -5.12
C ILE A 8 7.14 -6.17 -5.06
N ILE A 9 6.87 -5.34 -6.08
CA ILE A 9 7.36 -3.97 -6.12
C ILE A 9 6.21 -2.97 -6.04
N ARG A 10 6.18 -2.18 -4.95
CA ARG A 10 5.33 -0.98 -4.84
C ARG A 10 6.03 0.06 -3.97
N LEU A 11 6.69 1.02 -4.61
CA LEU A 11 7.57 1.99 -3.92
C LEU A 11 6.80 3.15 -3.28
N SER A 12 5.65 3.55 -3.84
CA SER A 12 4.83 4.70 -3.42
C SER A 12 3.46 4.70 -4.11
N ALA A 13 2.47 5.55 -3.80
CA ALA A 13 2.42 6.40 -2.61
C ALA A 13 1.96 5.57 -1.39
N LEU A 14 1.96 6.17 -0.18
CA LEU A 14 1.65 5.46 1.06
C LEU A 14 0.29 4.74 0.99
N GLY A 15 -0.77 5.45 0.60
CA GLY A 15 -2.11 4.85 0.46
C GLY A 15 -2.18 3.75 -0.60
N ASP A 16 -1.43 3.90 -1.71
CA ASP A 16 -1.38 2.85 -2.74
C ASP A 16 -0.63 1.60 -2.24
N VAL A 17 0.39 1.76 -1.39
CA VAL A 17 1.07 0.63 -0.73
C VAL A 17 0.11 -0.04 0.24
N ALA A 18 -0.62 0.72 1.06
CA ALA A 18 -1.65 0.19 1.96
C ALA A 18 -2.69 -0.66 1.20
N MET A 19 -3.12 -0.19 0.03
CA MET A 19 -4.07 -0.91 -0.85
C MET A 19 -3.51 -2.24 -1.42
N THR A 20 -2.20 -2.48 -1.36
CA THR A 20 -1.65 -3.78 -1.77
C THR A 20 -1.76 -4.85 -0.69
N ILE A 21 -1.84 -4.45 0.58
CA ILE A 21 -1.75 -5.38 1.73
C ILE A 21 -2.82 -6.47 1.69
N PRO A 22 -4.11 -6.18 1.45
CA PRO A 22 -5.14 -7.21 1.38
C PRO A 22 -4.82 -8.32 0.38
N VAL A 23 -4.34 -7.94 -0.80
CA VAL A 23 -3.99 -8.89 -1.86
C VAL A 23 -2.69 -9.64 -1.53
N VAL A 24 -1.66 -8.92 -1.07
CA VAL A 24 -0.36 -9.52 -0.72
C VAL A 24 -0.50 -10.50 0.44
N TYR A 25 -1.23 -10.15 1.50
CA TYR A 25 -1.43 -11.08 2.63
C TYR A 25 -2.26 -12.29 2.21
N SER A 26 -3.26 -12.10 1.35
CA SER A 26 -4.07 -13.22 0.85
C SER A 26 -3.24 -14.21 0.03
N VAL A 27 -2.40 -13.72 -0.90
CA VAL A 27 -1.55 -14.62 -1.69
C VAL A 27 -0.48 -15.30 -0.82
N CYS A 28 0.09 -14.59 0.16
CA CYS A 28 1.04 -15.18 1.10
C CYS A 28 0.42 -16.34 1.90
N ARG A 29 -0.81 -16.15 2.39
CA ARG A 29 -1.53 -17.21 3.14
C ARG A 29 -1.91 -18.39 2.24
N ALA A 30 -2.27 -18.14 0.99
CA ALA A 30 -2.60 -19.19 0.03
C ALA A 30 -1.38 -20.02 -0.40
N TYR A 31 -0.16 -19.46 -0.30
CA TYR A 31 1.08 -20.10 -0.72
C TYR A 31 2.16 -20.03 0.37
N PRO A 32 1.98 -20.72 1.51
CA PRO A 32 2.88 -20.61 2.67
C PRO A 32 4.32 -21.06 2.38
N GLU A 33 4.53 -21.94 1.40
CA GLU A 33 5.85 -22.42 0.98
C GLU A 33 6.59 -21.47 0.03
N THR A 34 5.90 -20.46 -0.52
CA THR A 34 6.52 -19.42 -1.35
C THR A 34 6.93 -18.25 -0.46
N THR A 35 8.17 -17.83 -0.53
CA THR A 35 8.63 -16.59 0.11
C THR A 35 8.28 -15.39 -0.77
N PHE A 36 7.60 -14.42 -0.21
CA PHE A 36 7.33 -13.14 -0.87
C PHE A 36 8.23 -12.04 -0.29
N VAL A 37 8.76 -11.19 -1.16
CA VAL A 37 9.64 -10.08 -0.77
C VAL A 37 8.98 -8.78 -1.24
N MET A 38 8.48 -7.99 -0.32
CA MET A 38 7.89 -6.68 -0.62
C MET A 38 8.97 -5.60 -0.66
N LEU A 39 9.20 -5.01 -1.82
CA LEU A 39 10.10 -3.87 -2.02
C LEU A 39 9.32 -2.57 -1.99
N THR A 40 9.55 -1.76 -0.94
CA THR A 40 8.87 -0.47 -0.75
C THR A 40 9.77 0.56 -0.08
N GLN A 41 9.31 1.80 0.10
CA GLN A 41 10.08 2.83 0.80
C GLN A 41 9.92 2.73 2.34
N LYS A 42 10.87 3.32 3.09
CA LYS A 42 10.96 3.23 4.56
C LYS A 42 9.64 3.55 5.28
N VAL A 43 8.98 4.64 4.94
CA VAL A 43 7.70 5.02 5.59
C VAL A 43 6.61 3.98 5.30
N ALA A 44 6.53 3.51 4.06
CA ALA A 44 5.51 2.55 3.65
C ALA A 44 5.78 1.13 4.17
N SER A 45 7.04 0.79 4.50
CA SER A 45 7.35 -0.52 5.09
C SER A 45 6.72 -0.72 6.47
N GLN A 46 6.44 0.36 7.20
CA GLN A 46 5.80 0.32 8.51
C GLN A 46 4.32 -0.09 8.46
N LEU A 47 3.71 -0.07 7.28
CA LEU A 47 2.33 -0.55 7.10
C LEU A 47 2.19 -2.09 7.17
N PHE A 48 3.29 -2.82 7.01
CA PHE A 48 3.27 -4.29 6.98
C PHE A 48 3.36 -4.89 8.39
N ILE A 49 2.38 -4.55 9.23
CA ILE A 49 2.22 -5.09 10.59
C ILE A 49 1.51 -6.44 10.53
N ASN A 50 1.82 -7.34 11.47
CA ASN A 50 1.25 -8.69 11.55
C ASN A 50 1.33 -9.45 10.20
N ALA A 51 2.43 -9.23 9.49
CA ALA A 51 2.64 -9.83 8.18
C ALA A 51 2.71 -11.36 8.24
N PRO A 52 2.21 -12.07 7.22
CA PRO A 52 2.41 -13.51 7.12
C PRO A 52 3.90 -13.89 7.22
N ARG A 53 4.22 -15.02 7.85
CA ARG A 53 5.60 -15.45 8.13
C ARG A 53 6.48 -15.59 6.87
N ASN A 54 5.87 -15.83 5.73
CA ASN A 54 6.53 -15.95 4.43
C ASN A 54 6.62 -14.62 3.65
N LEU A 55 6.28 -13.48 4.28
CA LEU A 55 6.46 -12.14 3.71
C LEU A 55 7.65 -11.45 4.38
N GLN A 56 8.63 -11.05 3.56
CA GLN A 56 9.77 -10.23 3.96
C GLN A 56 9.60 -8.82 3.38
N VAL A 57 9.92 -7.78 4.14
CA VAL A 57 9.86 -6.40 3.65
C VAL A 57 11.28 -5.86 3.48
N VAL A 58 11.59 -5.39 2.28
CA VAL A 58 12.88 -4.79 1.91
C VAL A 58 12.68 -3.32 1.59
N VAL A 59 13.52 -2.47 2.19
CA VAL A 59 13.43 -1.02 2.04
C VAL A 59 14.28 -0.52 0.88
N ALA A 60 13.64 0.18 -0.05
CA ALA A 60 14.30 0.90 -1.14
C ALA A 60 14.49 2.38 -0.76
N ASP A 61 15.73 2.84 -0.64
CA ASP A 61 16.06 4.26 -0.45
C ASP A 61 16.25 4.95 -1.81
N VAL A 62 15.14 5.23 -2.48
CA VAL A 62 15.14 5.83 -3.84
C VAL A 62 15.44 7.33 -3.86
N LYS A 63 15.57 7.97 -2.70
CA LYS A 63 15.96 9.37 -2.58
C LYS A 63 17.45 9.54 -2.21
N GLY A 64 18.04 8.52 -1.58
CA GLY A 64 19.45 8.46 -1.18
C GLY A 64 20.22 7.43 -2.00
N ARG A 65 20.63 6.34 -1.37
CA ARG A 65 21.53 5.29 -1.90
C ARG A 65 21.08 4.69 -3.24
N HIS A 66 19.77 4.56 -3.46
CA HIS A 66 19.18 3.99 -4.69
C HIS A 66 18.66 5.06 -5.66
N LYS A 67 19.20 6.28 -5.59
CA LYS A 67 18.83 7.39 -6.48
C LYS A 67 19.46 7.23 -7.87
N GLY A 68 18.68 7.59 -8.91
CA GLY A 68 19.12 7.56 -10.29
C GLY A 68 19.31 6.15 -10.86
N PHE A 69 19.84 6.06 -12.08
CA PHE A 69 19.98 4.79 -12.80
C PHE A 69 20.98 3.85 -12.08
N VAL A 70 22.14 4.37 -11.67
CA VAL A 70 23.17 3.57 -10.99
C VAL A 70 22.67 3.06 -9.64
N GLY A 71 21.99 3.92 -8.85
CA GLY A 71 21.38 3.49 -7.59
C GLY A 71 20.32 2.41 -7.78
N LEU A 72 19.50 2.50 -8.83
CA LEU A 72 18.52 1.45 -9.16
C LEU A 72 19.18 0.14 -9.63
N TYR A 73 20.31 0.22 -10.32
CA TYR A 73 21.10 -0.97 -10.64
C TYR A 73 21.64 -1.65 -9.38
N HIS A 74 22.19 -0.88 -8.43
CA HIS A 74 22.63 -1.42 -7.15
C HIS A 74 21.46 -2.09 -6.39
N LEU A 75 20.30 -1.44 -6.33
CA LEU A 75 19.10 -2.02 -5.74
C LEU A 75 18.70 -3.34 -6.42
N ALA A 76 18.70 -3.36 -7.75
CA ALA A 76 18.37 -4.58 -8.50
C ALA A 76 19.36 -5.73 -8.17
N ARG A 77 20.67 -5.43 -8.05
CA ARG A 77 21.68 -6.41 -7.65
C ARG A 77 21.52 -6.89 -6.20
N GLU A 78 21.21 -5.99 -5.27
CA GLU A 78 20.93 -6.35 -3.88
C GLU A 78 19.75 -7.31 -3.78
N VAL A 79 18.64 -6.98 -4.48
CA VAL A 79 17.45 -7.83 -4.52
C VAL A 79 17.72 -9.17 -5.21
N ARG A 80 18.51 -9.19 -6.29
CA ARG A 80 18.88 -10.44 -6.98
C ARG A 80 19.62 -11.43 -6.07
N ARG A 81 20.45 -10.92 -5.13
CA ARG A 81 21.15 -11.77 -4.14
C ARG A 81 20.20 -12.54 -3.24
N LEU A 82 18.93 -12.11 -3.16
CA LEU A 82 17.89 -12.85 -2.43
C LEU A 82 17.38 -14.07 -3.20
N SER A 83 17.92 -14.39 -4.38
CA SER A 83 17.51 -15.52 -5.23
C SER A 83 16.04 -15.44 -5.65
N ILE A 84 15.66 -14.29 -6.23
CA ILE A 84 14.30 -14.05 -6.72
C ILE A 84 14.05 -14.81 -8.04
N ASP A 85 12.95 -15.55 -8.11
CA ASP A 85 12.54 -16.34 -9.28
C ASP A 85 11.57 -15.57 -10.19
N ALA A 86 10.73 -14.72 -9.61
CA ALA A 86 9.76 -13.92 -10.35
C ALA A 86 9.52 -12.54 -9.70
N VAL A 87 9.00 -11.61 -10.50
CA VAL A 87 8.72 -10.23 -10.07
C VAL A 87 7.28 -9.87 -10.39
N ALA A 88 6.54 -9.41 -9.38
CA ALA A 88 5.23 -8.77 -9.46
C ALA A 88 5.39 -7.26 -9.33
N ASP A 89 5.40 -6.52 -10.44
CA ASP A 89 5.46 -5.05 -10.41
C ASP A 89 4.04 -4.47 -10.28
N LEU A 90 3.65 -4.10 -9.08
CA LEU A 90 2.37 -3.45 -8.75
C LEU A 90 2.43 -1.93 -8.90
N HIS A 91 3.54 -1.37 -9.44
CA HIS A 91 3.74 0.07 -9.48
C HIS A 91 3.77 0.66 -10.89
N ASP A 92 4.47 0.02 -11.82
CA ASP A 92 4.64 0.46 -13.22
C ASP A 92 4.95 1.96 -13.37
N VAL A 93 6.04 2.41 -12.79
CA VAL A 93 6.61 3.77 -12.93
C VAL A 93 8.02 3.70 -13.50
N LEU A 94 8.60 4.82 -13.90
CA LEU A 94 9.93 4.84 -14.52
C LEU A 94 10.98 4.08 -13.71
N ARG A 95 11.01 4.27 -12.38
CA ARG A 95 11.96 3.55 -11.51
C ARG A 95 11.78 2.03 -11.58
N THR A 96 10.53 1.56 -11.55
CA THR A 96 10.28 0.11 -11.62
C THR A 96 10.51 -0.43 -13.03
N LYS A 97 10.34 0.37 -14.08
CA LYS A 97 10.74 0.00 -15.45
C LYS A 97 12.23 -0.26 -15.55
N VAL A 98 13.07 0.57 -14.92
CA VAL A 98 14.52 0.34 -14.84
C VAL A 98 14.84 -0.94 -14.09
N LEU A 99 14.22 -1.18 -12.93
CA LEU A 99 14.40 -2.44 -12.18
C LEU A 99 14.00 -3.65 -13.01
N ARG A 100 12.83 -3.61 -13.66
CA ARG A 100 12.34 -4.68 -14.56
C ARG A 100 13.28 -4.97 -15.72
N PHE A 101 13.91 -3.92 -16.28
CA PHE A 101 14.90 -4.10 -17.34
C PHE A 101 16.03 -5.02 -16.89
N PHE A 102 16.61 -4.78 -15.71
CA PHE A 102 17.66 -5.62 -15.15
C PHE A 102 17.16 -7.03 -14.82
N PHE A 103 15.99 -7.18 -14.19
CA PHE A 103 15.45 -8.50 -13.89
C PHE A 103 15.18 -9.33 -15.14
N LYS A 104 14.63 -8.71 -16.20
CA LYS A 104 14.44 -9.39 -17.50
C LYS A 104 15.75 -9.78 -18.15
N LEU A 105 16.77 -8.91 -18.10
CA LEU A 105 18.11 -9.20 -18.61
C LEU A 105 18.74 -10.42 -17.92
N TRP A 106 18.40 -10.63 -16.64
CA TRP A 106 18.83 -11.80 -15.88
C TRP A 106 17.92 -13.03 -16.01
N GLY A 107 16.98 -13.02 -16.95
CA GLY A 107 16.07 -14.14 -17.21
C GLY A 107 14.94 -14.30 -16.20
N ILE A 108 14.74 -13.32 -15.28
CA ILE A 108 13.70 -13.41 -14.25
C ILE A 108 12.34 -13.05 -14.86
N ARG A 109 11.33 -13.87 -14.63
CA ARG A 109 9.94 -13.65 -15.06
C ARG A 109 9.37 -12.40 -14.39
N VAL A 110 8.72 -11.53 -15.18
CA VAL A 110 8.14 -10.28 -14.68
C VAL A 110 6.70 -10.16 -15.10
N ALA A 111 5.78 -10.01 -14.17
CA ALA A 111 4.41 -9.58 -14.39
C ALA A 111 4.24 -8.12 -13.94
N VAL A 112 3.38 -7.38 -14.62
CA VAL A 112 3.23 -5.94 -14.43
C VAL A 112 1.76 -5.58 -14.35
N ILE A 113 1.42 -4.68 -13.44
CA ILE A 113 0.06 -4.18 -13.29
C ILE A 113 -0.45 -3.48 -14.54
N ASP A 114 -1.66 -3.82 -14.98
CA ASP A 114 -2.44 -2.99 -15.88
C ASP A 114 -3.14 -1.87 -15.09
N LYS A 115 -2.71 -0.63 -15.29
CA LYS A 115 -3.29 0.55 -14.65
C LYS A 115 -4.65 0.98 -15.22
N GLY A 116 -5.18 0.26 -16.21
CA GLY A 116 -6.45 0.58 -16.86
C GLY A 116 -6.47 1.96 -17.53
N ARG A 117 -5.34 2.38 -18.11
CA ARG A 117 -5.24 3.72 -18.73
C ARG A 117 -6.23 3.88 -19.88
N LYS A 118 -6.43 2.82 -20.70
CA LYS A 118 -7.39 2.82 -21.80
C LYS A 118 -8.82 2.95 -21.26
N GLU A 119 -9.20 2.17 -20.28
CA GLU A 119 -10.53 2.21 -19.65
C GLU A 119 -10.82 3.60 -19.03
N LYS A 120 -9.82 4.19 -18.36
CA LYS A 120 -9.92 5.55 -17.80
C LYS A 120 -10.06 6.61 -18.89
N GLN A 121 -9.36 6.46 -20.00
CA GLN A 121 -9.46 7.37 -21.15
C GLN A 121 -10.85 7.27 -21.81
N GLU A 122 -11.38 6.08 -21.97
CA GLU A 122 -12.74 5.85 -22.46
C GLU A 122 -13.79 6.49 -21.54
N LEU A 123 -13.64 6.31 -20.21
CA LEU A 123 -14.53 6.91 -19.21
C LEU A 123 -14.52 8.44 -19.23
N THR A 124 -13.36 9.06 -19.50
CA THR A 124 -13.19 10.53 -19.51
C THR A 124 -13.28 11.16 -20.90
N SER A 125 -13.48 10.35 -21.95
CA SER A 125 -13.60 10.84 -23.33
C SER A 125 -14.80 11.79 -23.50
N ARG A 126 -14.59 12.89 -24.22
CA ARG A 126 -15.66 13.81 -24.57
C ARG A 126 -16.52 13.32 -25.73
N ARG A 127 -15.94 12.55 -26.68
CA ARG A 127 -16.62 12.12 -27.92
C ARG A 127 -17.21 10.70 -27.84
N ALA A 128 -16.51 9.80 -27.16
CA ALA A 128 -16.88 8.39 -27.06
C ALA A 128 -16.83 7.92 -25.59
N LYS A 129 -17.61 8.57 -24.73
CA LYS A 129 -17.64 8.29 -23.30
C LYS A 129 -18.33 6.95 -23.03
N VAL A 130 -17.63 6.03 -22.42
CA VAL A 130 -18.20 4.75 -21.97
C VAL A 130 -18.32 4.78 -20.46
N LEU A 131 -19.56 4.80 -19.96
CA LEU A 131 -19.87 4.76 -18.53
C LEU A 131 -19.97 3.31 -18.07
N ARG A 132 -18.87 2.78 -17.56
CA ARG A 132 -18.82 1.46 -16.90
C ARG A 132 -17.97 1.54 -15.64
N PRO A 133 -18.27 0.73 -14.61
CA PRO A 133 -17.38 0.58 -13.46
C PRO A 133 -15.99 0.15 -13.91
N LEU A 134 -14.97 0.80 -13.39
CA LEU A 134 -13.58 0.37 -13.64
C LEU A 134 -13.21 -0.73 -12.65
N ARG A 135 -12.34 -1.65 -13.09
CA ARG A 135 -11.75 -2.64 -12.18
C ARG A 135 -11.07 -1.94 -11.01
N SER A 136 -11.29 -2.47 -9.82
CA SER A 136 -10.68 -1.95 -8.59
C SER A 136 -9.15 -2.12 -8.58
N SER A 137 -8.48 -1.39 -7.71
CA SER A 137 -7.04 -1.58 -7.51
C SER A 137 -6.72 -2.99 -6.99
N PHE A 138 -7.59 -3.55 -6.15
CA PHE A 138 -7.42 -4.91 -5.61
C PHE A 138 -7.45 -5.97 -6.72
N GLU A 139 -8.43 -5.90 -7.63
CA GLU A 139 -8.50 -6.79 -8.79
C GLU A 139 -7.26 -6.68 -9.67
N ARG A 140 -6.80 -5.45 -9.96
CA ARG A 140 -5.60 -5.23 -10.77
C ARG A 140 -4.32 -5.76 -10.10
N TYR A 141 -4.22 -5.66 -8.78
CA TYR A 141 -3.10 -6.27 -8.05
C TYR A 141 -3.18 -7.80 -8.09
N GLY A 142 -4.38 -8.37 -7.91
CA GLY A 142 -4.61 -9.81 -7.98
C GLY A 142 -4.24 -10.39 -9.36
N GLU A 143 -4.61 -9.71 -10.44
CA GLU A 143 -4.29 -10.11 -11.82
C GLU A 143 -2.78 -10.25 -12.09
N VAL A 144 -1.94 -9.45 -11.42
CA VAL A 144 -0.48 -9.59 -11.53
C VAL A 144 -0.01 -10.93 -11.00
N PHE A 145 -0.55 -11.36 -9.85
CA PHE A 145 -0.22 -12.68 -9.30
C PHE A 145 -0.79 -13.81 -10.14
N VAL A 146 -2.01 -13.66 -10.65
CA VAL A 146 -2.61 -14.63 -11.60
C VAL A 146 -1.73 -14.77 -12.85
N SER A 147 -1.18 -13.68 -13.39
CA SER A 147 -0.25 -13.68 -14.53
C SER A 147 1.07 -14.42 -14.23
N LEU A 148 1.43 -14.58 -12.97
CA LEU A 148 2.55 -15.40 -12.49
C LEU A 148 2.15 -16.85 -12.19
N GLY A 149 0.89 -17.22 -12.36
CA GLY A 149 0.40 -18.59 -12.11
C GLY A 149 -0.10 -18.82 -10.68
N PHE A 150 -0.29 -17.78 -9.88
CA PHE A 150 -0.92 -17.89 -8.55
C PHE A 150 -2.44 -17.80 -8.68
N SER A 151 -3.16 -18.78 -8.15
CA SER A 151 -4.61 -18.76 -8.05
C SER A 151 -5.01 -18.67 -6.57
N PHE A 152 -5.71 -17.63 -6.16
CA PHE A 152 -6.12 -17.43 -4.77
C PHE A 152 -7.40 -16.62 -4.70
N VAL A 153 -8.13 -16.79 -3.60
CA VAL A 153 -9.28 -15.95 -3.27
C VAL A 153 -8.80 -14.91 -2.24
N PRO A 154 -9.09 -13.62 -2.41
CA PRO A 154 -8.78 -12.62 -1.40
C PRO A 154 -9.40 -12.99 -0.06
N ASN A 155 -8.56 -13.15 0.95
CA ASN A 155 -8.94 -13.47 2.33
C ASN A 155 -8.20 -12.53 3.28
N PHE A 156 -8.71 -11.32 3.40
CA PHE A 156 -8.17 -10.29 4.28
C PHE A 156 -9.32 -9.57 4.98
N VAL A 157 -9.28 -9.55 6.29
CA VAL A 157 -10.27 -8.84 7.12
C VAL A 157 -9.65 -7.60 7.74
N SER A 158 -8.49 -7.74 8.40
CA SER A 158 -7.85 -6.68 9.15
C SER A 158 -6.35 -6.89 9.24
N LEU A 159 -5.59 -5.82 9.46
CA LEU A 159 -4.17 -5.88 9.83
C LEU A 159 -3.95 -6.49 11.23
N TYR A 160 -4.94 -6.41 12.08
CA TYR A 160 -4.89 -6.91 13.45
C TYR A 160 -5.54 -8.30 13.61
N ASN A 161 -5.92 -8.94 12.47
CA ASN A 161 -6.69 -10.21 12.45
C ASN A 161 -7.96 -10.08 13.31
N GLU A 162 -8.20 -11.04 14.22
CA GLU A 162 -9.29 -11.01 15.19
C GLU A 162 -8.89 -10.29 16.50
N GLY A 163 -7.63 -9.85 16.57
CA GLY A 163 -7.07 -9.22 17.76
C GLY A 163 -7.33 -7.72 17.83
N VAL A 164 -7.32 -7.21 19.04
CA VAL A 164 -7.22 -5.79 19.33
C VAL A 164 -5.83 -5.30 18.92
N GLY A 165 -5.71 -4.04 18.49
CA GLY A 165 -4.40 -3.43 18.30
C GLY A 165 -3.58 -3.45 19.59
N ASP A 166 -2.29 -3.15 19.50
CA ASP A 166 -1.43 -3.05 20.67
C ASP A 166 -1.93 -1.92 21.59
N GLU A 167 -2.57 -2.31 22.68
CA GLU A 167 -3.11 -1.35 23.67
C GLU A 167 -2.01 -0.51 24.32
N GLY A 168 -0.79 -1.02 24.40
CA GLY A 168 0.35 -0.26 24.90
C GLY A 168 0.68 0.97 24.06
N LEU A 169 0.46 0.95 22.74
CA LEU A 169 0.76 2.07 21.88
C LEU A 169 -0.17 3.28 22.04
N TYR A 170 -1.42 3.07 22.41
CA TYR A 170 -2.34 4.21 22.61
C TYR A 170 -2.53 4.58 24.08
N SER A 171 -2.17 3.73 25.02
CA SER A 171 -2.20 4.04 26.45
C SER A 171 -1.34 5.23 26.85
N GLU A 172 -0.28 5.50 26.08
CA GLU A 172 0.55 6.71 26.21
C GLU A 172 -0.19 8.00 25.76
N LEU A 173 -1.19 7.87 24.89
CA LEU A 173 -1.91 8.98 24.27
C LEU A 173 -3.24 9.28 24.96
N THR A 174 -3.88 8.28 25.53
CA THR A 174 -5.20 8.41 26.13
C THR A 174 -5.49 7.28 27.13
N LEU A 175 -6.43 7.55 28.05
CA LEU A 175 -6.98 6.51 28.92
C LEU A 175 -7.70 5.44 28.08
N PRO A 176 -7.83 4.21 28.60
CA PRO A 176 -8.63 3.17 27.99
C PRO A 176 -10.05 3.63 27.65
N LYS A 177 -10.61 3.08 26.57
CA LYS A 177 -11.97 3.42 26.14
C LYS A 177 -13.00 2.99 27.17
N SER A 178 -13.78 3.93 27.69
CA SER A 178 -14.85 3.65 28.64
C SER A 178 -16.08 3.06 27.94
N SER A 179 -16.88 2.32 28.70
CA SER A 179 -18.14 1.76 28.19
C SER A 179 -19.08 2.87 27.69
N GLY A 180 -19.58 2.72 26.47
CA GLY A 180 -20.45 3.70 25.81
C GLY A 180 -19.74 4.95 25.29
N GLU A 181 -18.41 5.07 25.43
CA GLU A 181 -17.63 6.12 24.80
C GLU A 181 -17.49 5.87 23.30
N ARG A 182 -17.63 6.91 22.48
CA ARG A 182 -17.40 6.89 21.03
C ARG A 182 -16.09 7.57 20.71
N TRP A 183 -15.19 6.86 20.00
CA TRP A 183 -13.94 7.41 19.50
C TRP A 183 -14.07 7.73 18.02
N ILE A 184 -13.77 8.98 17.66
CA ILE A 184 -13.87 9.49 16.31
C ILE A 184 -12.48 9.93 15.87
N GLY A 185 -11.96 9.29 14.81
CA GLY A 185 -10.71 9.70 14.19
C GLY A 185 -11.01 10.68 13.05
N VAL A 186 -10.39 11.85 13.05
CA VAL A 186 -10.50 12.86 11.99
C VAL A 186 -9.13 13.08 11.35
N ALA A 187 -9.04 12.88 10.03
CA ALA A 187 -7.85 13.15 9.24
C ALA A 187 -8.15 14.29 8.25
N PRO A 188 -8.04 15.57 8.68
CA PRO A 188 -8.51 16.71 7.92
C PRO A 188 -7.59 17.08 6.75
N PHE A 189 -6.36 16.57 6.74
CA PHE A 189 -5.32 16.97 5.81
C PHE A 189 -5.16 16.00 4.64
N ALA A 190 -4.77 16.53 3.48
CA ALA A 190 -4.40 15.73 2.33
C ALA A 190 -3.33 16.44 1.49
N LYS A 191 -2.50 15.66 0.79
CA LYS A 191 -1.46 16.19 -0.09
C LYS A 191 -1.98 17.12 -1.21
N HIS A 192 -3.19 16.88 -1.69
CA HIS A 192 -3.81 17.64 -2.79
C HIS A 192 -4.95 18.50 -2.27
N LYS A 193 -4.89 19.81 -2.51
CA LYS A 193 -5.90 20.78 -2.07
C LYS A 193 -7.35 20.39 -2.43
N GLY A 194 -7.58 19.82 -3.61
CA GLY A 194 -8.93 19.35 -4.01
C GLY A 194 -9.47 18.13 -3.26
N LYS A 195 -8.70 17.57 -2.32
CA LYS A 195 -9.10 16.47 -1.43
C LYS A 195 -9.26 16.92 0.02
N ILE A 196 -8.99 18.19 0.30
CA ILE A 196 -9.12 18.76 1.65
C ILE A 196 -10.53 19.34 1.76
N TYR A 197 -11.28 18.92 2.76
CA TYR A 197 -12.49 19.64 3.15
C TYR A 197 -12.07 20.98 3.76
N PRO A 198 -12.79 22.12 3.47
CA PRO A 198 -12.40 23.42 4.00
C PRO A 198 -12.19 23.38 5.52
N LEU A 199 -11.02 23.83 5.99
CA LEU A 199 -10.64 23.67 7.39
C LEU A 199 -11.56 24.42 8.34
N ASP A 200 -12.02 25.61 7.95
CA ASP A 200 -13.02 26.40 8.68
C ASP A 200 -14.35 25.65 8.91
N ARG A 201 -14.72 24.80 7.96
CA ARG A 201 -15.90 23.95 8.07
C ARG A 201 -15.61 22.68 8.87
N MET A 202 -14.40 22.13 8.72
CA MET A 202 -13.97 20.97 9.51
C MET A 202 -13.89 21.30 10.98
N GLU A 203 -13.40 22.50 11.32
CA GLU A 203 -13.36 23.02 12.70
C GLU A 203 -14.76 23.05 13.31
N LYS A 204 -15.77 23.57 12.58
CA LYS A 204 -17.16 23.54 13.04
C LYS A 204 -17.68 22.14 13.30
N VAL A 205 -17.42 21.19 12.38
CA VAL A 205 -17.82 19.78 12.57
C VAL A 205 -17.15 19.16 13.79
N VAL A 206 -15.86 19.42 14.00
CA VAL A 206 -15.14 18.93 15.16
C VAL A 206 -15.69 19.56 16.44
N SER A 207 -15.97 20.86 16.43
CA SER A 207 -16.58 21.56 17.57
C SER A 207 -17.95 20.97 17.94
N GLU A 208 -18.86 20.82 16.98
CA GLU A 208 -20.18 20.23 17.17
C GLU A 208 -20.08 18.79 17.72
N LEU A 209 -19.17 17.97 17.17
CA LEU A 209 -18.95 16.61 17.65
C LEU A 209 -18.37 16.56 19.06
N SER A 210 -17.59 17.57 19.48
CA SER A 210 -16.99 17.63 20.81
C SER A 210 -17.99 17.98 21.91
N GLU A 211 -19.13 18.59 21.55
CA GLU A 211 -20.23 18.88 22.48
C GLU A 211 -21.04 17.63 22.83
N GLU A 212 -20.96 16.57 22.03
CA GLU A 212 -21.65 15.33 22.30
C GLU A 212 -21.04 14.60 23.52
N SER A 213 -21.88 14.18 24.45
CA SER A 213 -21.45 13.41 25.63
C SER A 213 -20.81 12.09 25.21
N ARG A 214 -19.72 11.71 25.87
CA ARG A 214 -18.99 10.45 25.63
C ARG A 214 -18.35 10.33 24.24
N VAL A 215 -18.07 11.44 23.59
CA VAL A 215 -17.27 11.47 22.35
C VAL A 215 -15.84 11.88 22.67
N LYS A 216 -14.87 11.14 22.15
CA LYS A 216 -13.46 11.52 22.13
C LYS A 216 -12.98 11.62 20.69
N ILE A 217 -12.37 12.75 20.33
CA ILE A 217 -11.91 13.01 18.97
C ILE A 217 -10.39 12.91 18.95
N PHE A 218 -9.87 12.20 17.94
CA PHE A 218 -8.44 12.09 17.63
C PHE A 218 -8.19 12.74 16.28
N LEU A 219 -7.38 13.80 16.28
CA LEU A 219 -6.95 14.47 15.04
C LEU A 219 -5.67 13.82 14.54
N PHE A 220 -5.67 13.41 13.28
CA PHE A 220 -4.50 12.83 12.61
C PHE A 220 -3.86 13.85 11.69
N GLY A 221 -2.57 14.14 11.91
CA GLY A 221 -1.75 14.99 11.08
C GLY A 221 -0.30 14.56 11.11
N ALA A 222 0.51 15.02 10.15
CA ALA A 222 1.93 14.71 10.07
C ALA A 222 2.75 15.89 9.54
N GLY A 223 3.79 16.26 10.30
CA GLY A 223 4.70 17.35 9.98
C GLY A 223 4.24 18.70 10.53
N ASP A 224 5.15 19.69 10.48
CA ASP A 224 4.96 20.97 11.17
C ASP A 224 3.78 21.78 10.64
N ARG A 225 3.50 21.69 9.33
CA ARG A 225 2.38 22.40 8.67
C ARG A 225 0.99 21.92 9.04
N GLU A 226 0.88 20.74 9.61
CA GLU A 226 -0.41 20.14 10.01
C GLU A 226 -0.59 20.17 11.54
N ARG A 227 0.39 20.72 12.26
CA ARG A 227 0.38 20.90 13.72
C ARG A 227 -0.07 22.29 14.15
N GLU A 228 0.04 23.27 13.26
CA GLU A 228 -0.45 24.66 13.42
C GLU A 228 -1.94 24.74 13.11
#